data_dc8bec4e3f3fafcc7513e160c60f50ec
#
_entry.id   dc8bec4e3f3fafcc7513e160c60f50ec
#
_cell.length_a   1.000
_cell.length_b   1.000
_cell.length_c   1.000
_cell.angle_alpha   90.00
_cell.angle_beta   90.00
_cell.angle_gamma   90.00
#
_symmetry.space_group_name_H-M   'P 1'
#
loop_
_entity.id
_entity.type
_entity.pdbx_description
1 polymer ?
#
loop_
_entity_poly.entity_id
_entity_poly.type
_entity_poly.pdbx_seq_one_letter_code
_entity_poly.pdbx_strand_id
1 'polypeptide(L)'
;MCIRDRGFGWRASRILLLGDGLPLAGAQILFRPLFPGLRKPVAAYIPKGPILPPERWEAEEGRTLLEAIHARAREEGAFFLKVEPDWVESTWPPSSAQRTAFHRQLQSSGFIPARTVQPRSTIILDITVPEEEILARMKHKTRYNIRLASRKGVRVRRGSIEDISTFYRLLEVTSKRDRFGIHTFDYYRRAMELFSPSGDVVLLLAEYESETLAGLMAFKWGRRAYYMYGASSDLHRNLMPNHLLQWEAILWAKSAGCLTYDLWGIPDEVGQEPERYWEDPPDRSGGLWGVYRFKRGFGGTLVRYTGAWDYVYSPALYGLYRLALNVLG
;
A
#
# COMPACT_ATOMS: atom_id res chain seq x y z
N MET A 1 0.63 -5.50 -2.05
CA MET A 1 -0.10 -6.63 -1.46
C MET A 1 -1.55 -6.24 -1.29
N CYS A 2 -2.47 -6.98 -1.84
CA CYS A 2 -3.88 -6.68 -1.69
C CYS A 2 -4.50 -7.68 -0.71
N ILE A 3 -4.92 -7.22 0.45
CA ILE A 3 -5.68 -8.00 1.45
C ILE A 3 -7.10 -8.30 0.91
N ARG A 4 -7.37 -8.05 -0.38
CA ARG A 4 -8.67 -8.13 -1.03
C ARG A 4 -8.87 -9.45 -1.77
N ASP A 5 -8.45 -10.55 -1.15
CA ASP A 5 -8.71 -11.88 -1.68
C ASP A 5 -10.03 -12.48 -1.16
N ARG A 6 -10.19 -13.79 -1.29
CA ARG A 6 -11.40 -14.51 -0.86
C ARG A 6 -11.80 -14.24 0.59
N GLY A 7 -10.84 -13.97 1.48
CA GLY A 7 -11.11 -13.65 2.88
C GLY A 7 -11.85 -12.33 3.09
N PHE A 8 -11.85 -11.45 2.07
CA PHE A 8 -12.49 -10.13 2.08
C PHE A 8 -13.60 -9.99 1.04
N GLY A 9 -14.17 -11.09 0.60
CA GLY A 9 -15.30 -11.12 -0.32
C GLY A 9 -14.94 -10.91 -1.80
N TRP A 10 -13.67 -11.05 -2.18
CA TRP A 10 -13.25 -11.05 -3.57
C TRP A 10 -13.05 -12.49 -4.06
N ARG A 11 -13.47 -12.76 -5.30
CA ARG A 11 -13.04 -13.97 -6.01
C ARG A 11 -11.73 -13.66 -6.70
N ALA A 12 -10.79 -14.58 -6.63
CA ALA A 12 -9.47 -14.41 -7.24
C ALA A 12 -9.21 -15.46 -8.32
N SER A 13 -8.65 -15.03 -9.45
CA SER A 13 -8.08 -15.89 -10.49
C SER A 13 -6.62 -15.53 -10.69
N ARG A 14 -5.79 -16.51 -10.98
CA ARG A 14 -4.37 -16.30 -11.24
C ARG A 14 -4.03 -16.80 -12.62
N ILE A 15 -3.29 -16.00 -13.36
CA ILE A 15 -2.75 -16.31 -14.67
C ILE A 15 -1.24 -16.31 -14.52
N LEU A 16 -0.59 -17.33 -15.04
CA LEU A 16 0.85 -17.46 -15.05
C LEU A 16 1.29 -17.85 -16.46
N LEU A 17 2.16 -17.06 -17.03
CA LEU A 17 2.84 -17.37 -18.28
C LEU A 17 4.17 -18.04 -17.98
N LEU A 18 4.40 -19.21 -18.52
CA LEU A 18 5.63 -19.97 -18.34
C LEU A 18 6.45 -19.97 -19.63
N GLY A 19 7.77 -19.82 -19.51
CA GLY A 19 8.73 -20.10 -20.57
C GLY A 19 9.76 -21.09 -20.04
N ASP A 20 9.98 -22.16 -20.75
CA ASP A 20 10.89 -23.26 -20.35
C ASP A 20 10.61 -23.78 -18.94
N GLY A 21 9.33 -23.81 -18.54
CA GLY A 21 8.89 -24.25 -17.22
C GLY A 21 9.07 -23.21 -16.09
N LEU A 22 9.59 -22.02 -16.37
CA LEU A 22 9.81 -20.95 -15.41
C LEU A 22 8.77 -19.83 -15.57
N PRO A 23 8.35 -19.17 -14.47
CA PRO A 23 7.46 -18.02 -14.54
C PRO A 23 8.10 -16.83 -15.27
N LEU A 24 7.51 -16.41 -16.38
CA LEU A 24 7.90 -15.21 -17.14
C LEU A 24 7.07 -14.00 -16.76
N ALA A 25 5.77 -14.21 -16.59
CA ALA A 25 4.81 -13.14 -16.33
C ALA A 25 3.58 -13.69 -15.60
N GLY A 26 2.78 -12.82 -14.99
CA GLY A 26 1.56 -13.27 -14.35
C GLY A 26 0.66 -12.14 -13.88
N ALA A 27 -0.57 -12.51 -13.51
CA ALA A 27 -1.53 -11.60 -12.93
C ALA A 27 -2.41 -12.31 -11.92
N GLN A 28 -2.74 -11.61 -10.83
CA GLN A 28 -3.86 -11.98 -9.97
C GLN A 28 -5.01 -11.02 -10.24
N ILE A 29 -6.12 -11.56 -10.73
CA ILE A 29 -7.33 -10.79 -11.04
C ILE A 29 -8.31 -11.01 -9.90
N LEU A 30 -8.76 -9.92 -9.29
CA LEU A 30 -9.77 -9.90 -8.26
C LEU A 30 -11.11 -9.51 -8.88
N PHE A 31 -12.17 -10.25 -8.58
CA PHE A 31 -13.52 -10.00 -9.09
C PHE A 31 -14.48 -9.69 -7.95
N ARG A 32 -15.21 -8.60 -8.10
CA ARG A 32 -16.27 -8.22 -7.17
C ARG A 32 -17.56 -7.94 -7.91
N PRO A 33 -18.68 -8.58 -7.55
CA PRO A 33 -20.00 -8.27 -8.12
C PRO A 33 -20.33 -6.79 -7.94
N LEU A 34 -20.95 -6.19 -8.96
CA LEU A 34 -21.44 -4.81 -8.89
C LEU A 34 -22.62 -4.69 -7.92
N PHE A 35 -23.47 -5.72 -7.87
CA PHE A 35 -24.62 -5.78 -6.99
C PHE A 35 -24.53 -6.97 -6.03
N PRO A 36 -24.82 -6.77 -4.72
CA PRO A 36 -24.91 -7.87 -3.77
C PRO A 36 -25.87 -8.98 -4.24
N GLY A 37 -25.47 -10.23 -4.07
CA GLY A 37 -26.30 -11.40 -4.44
C GLY A 37 -26.26 -11.80 -5.92
N LEU A 38 -25.77 -10.95 -6.82
CA LEU A 38 -25.59 -11.30 -8.23
C LEU A 38 -24.18 -11.81 -8.50
N ARG A 39 -24.07 -12.76 -9.44
CA ARG A 39 -22.75 -13.25 -9.88
C ARG A 39 -22.11 -12.36 -10.94
N LYS A 40 -22.92 -11.68 -11.75
CA LYS A 40 -22.52 -10.78 -12.86
C LYS A 40 -23.46 -9.58 -12.89
N PRO A 41 -23.04 -8.39 -13.39
CA PRO A 41 -21.69 -8.05 -13.85
C PRO A 41 -20.70 -7.88 -12.69
N VAL A 42 -19.40 -8.02 -12.98
CA VAL A 42 -18.33 -7.86 -11.98
C VAL A 42 -17.36 -6.73 -12.37
N ALA A 43 -16.79 -6.07 -11.36
CA ALA A 43 -15.57 -5.29 -11.50
C ALA A 43 -14.37 -6.24 -11.42
N ALA A 44 -13.46 -6.17 -12.40
CA ALA A 44 -12.20 -6.88 -12.38
C ALA A 44 -11.06 -5.91 -11.96
N TYR A 45 -10.15 -6.38 -11.09
CA TYR A 45 -9.08 -5.55 -10.57
C TYR A 45 -7.78 -6.33 -10.42
N ILE A 46 -6.69 -5.77 -10.93
CA ILE A 46 -5.32 -6.29 -10.79
C ILE A 46 -4.50 -5.28 -9.97
N PRO A 47 -4.41 -5.45 -8.63
CA PRO A 47 -3.57 -4.61 -7.79
C PRO A 47 -2.10 -4.95 -7.96
N LYS A 48 -1.24 -3.94 -8.09
CA LYS A 48 0.22 -4.11 -8.21
C LYS A 48 0.63 -5.12 -9.29
N GLY A 49 -0.08 -5.03 -10.42
CA GLY A 49 0.13 -5.90 -11.57
C GLY A 49 -0.56 -5.42 -12.84
N PRO A 50 -0.44 -6.19 -13.95
CA PRO A 50 0.22 -7.49 -14.04
C PRO A 50 1.74 -7.43 -13.79
N ILE A 51 2.31 -8.57 -13.39
CA ILE A 51 3.75 -8.72 -13.17
C ILE A 51 4.39 -9.09 -14.50
N LEU A 52 5.01 -8.10 -15.12
CA LEU A 52 5.72 -8.21 -16.39
C LEU A 52 6.72 -7.05 -16.45
N PRO A 53 7.98 -7.28 -16.87
CA PRO A 53 8.90 -6.21 -17.17
C PRO A 53 8.31 -5.25 -18.20
N PRO A 54 8.35 -3.93 -17.97
CA PRO A 54 7.70 -2.95 -18.86
C PRO A 54 8.15 -3.04 -20.32
N GLU A 55 9.42 -3.36 -20.56
CA GLU A 55 10.01 -3.53 -21.89
C GLU A 55 9.42 -4.72 -22.67
N ARG A 56 8.80 -5.66 -21.97
CA ARG A 56 8.12 -6.82 -22.56
C ARG A 56 6.62 -6.64 -22.78
N TRP A 57 6.08 -5.47 -22.44
CA TRP A 57 4.63 -5.23 -22.55
C TRP A 57 4.12 -5.37 -23.98
N GLU A 58 4.86 -4.82 -24.95
CA GLU A 58 4.52 -4.88 -26.38
C GLU A 58 5.10 -6.12 -27.08
N ALA A 59 5.92 -6.91 -26.39
CA ALA A 59 6.44 -8.18 -26.88
C ALA A 59 5.36 -9.27 -26.88
N GLU A 60 5.70 -10.46 -27.38
CA GLU A 60 4.78 -11.60 -27.47
C GLU A 60 4.25 -12.01 -26.10
N GLU A 61 5.10 -12.00 -25.07
CA GLU A 61 4.72 -12.37 -23.70
C GLU A 61 3.68 -11.40 -23.11
N GLY A 62 3.85 -10.10 -23.37
CA GLY A 62 2.90 -9.09 -22.93
C GLY A 62 1.55 -9.24 -23.62
N ARG A 63 1.54 -9.45 -24.93
CA ARG A 63 0.30 -9.69 -25.71
C ARG A 63 -0.41 -10.95 -25.22
N THR A 64 0.30 -12.07 -25.10
CA THR A 64 -0.26 -13.34 -24.62
C THR A 64 -0.85 -13.21 -23.21
N LEU A 65 -0.14 -12.53 -22.30
CA LEU A 65 -0.64 -12.28 -20.94
C LEU A 65 -1.91 -11.42 -20.95
N LEU A 66 -1.93 -10.35 -21.74
CA LEU A 66 -3.10 -9.46 -21.85
C LEU A 66 -4.30 -10.18 -22.47
N GLU A 67 -4.12 -10.97 -23.50
CA GLU A 67 -5.18 -11.79 -24.10
C GLU A 67 -5.80 -12.74 -23.08
N ALA A 68 -4.97 -13.44 -22.30
CA ALA A 68 -5.43 -14.33 -21.24
C ALA A 68 -6.17 -13.58 -20.13
N ILE A 69 -5.68 -12.39 -19.73
CA ILE A 69 -6.36 -11.52 -18.75
C ILE A 69 -7.72 -11.08 -19.28
N HIS A 70 -7.81 -10.61 -20.54
CA HIS A 70 -9.04 -10.17 -21.15
C HIS A 70 -10.05 -11.32 -21.34
N ALA A 71 -9.58 -12.49 -21.77
CA ALA A 71 -10.41 -13.69 -21.90
C ALA A 71 -11.03 -14.05 -20.55
N ARG A 72 -10.20 -14.11 -19.50
CA ARG A 72 -10.68 -14.42 -18.14
C ARG A 72 -11.63 -13.37 -17.58
N ALA A 73 -11.35 -12.10 -17.81
CA ALA A 73 -12.24 -11.01 -17.36
C ALA A 73 -13.62 -11.09 -18.06
N ARG A 74 -13.67 -11.35 -19.38
CA ARG A 74 -14.93 -11.51 -20.12
C ARG A 74 -15.70 -12.75 -19.67
N GLU A 75 -15.05 -13.87 -19.47
CA GLU A 75 -15.67 -15.11 -18.94
C GLU A 75 -16.36 -14.87 -17.61
N GLU A 76 -15.72 -14.13 -16.70
CA GLU A 76 -16.29 -13.73 -15.40
C GLU A 76 -17.38 -12.66 -15.52
N GLY A 77 -17.59 -12.08 -16.70
CA GLY A 77 -18.60 -11.03 -16.94
C GLY A 77 -18.18 -9.67 -16.41
N ALA A 78 -16.88 -9.36 -16.54
CA ALA A 78 -16.38 -8.06 -16.16
C ALA A 78 -16.95 -6.96 -17.07
N PHE A 79 -17.41 -5.85 -16.49
CA PHE A 79 -17.81 -4.66 -17.26
C PHE A 79 -16.66 -3.67 -17.45
N PHE A 80 -15.62 -3.78 -16.62
CA PHE A 80 -14.32 -3.15 -16.84
C PHE A 80 -13.22 -3.96 -16.11
N LEU A 81 -11.98 -3.73 -16.50
CA LEU A 81 -10.78 -4.23 -15.85
C LEU A 81 -9.93 -3.04 -15.41
N LYS A 82 -9.70 -2.90 -14.11
CA LYS A 82 -8.74 -1.96 -13.56
C LYS A 82 -7.38 -2.64 -13.36
N VAL A 83 -6.30 -2.01 -13.80
CA VAL A 83 -4.93 -2.42 -13.51
C VAL A 83 -4.19 -1.29 -12.78
N GLU A 84 -3.36 -1.64 -11.83
CA GLU A 84 -2.43 -0.73 -11.15
C GLU A 84 -1.04 -1.37 -11.16
N PRO A 85 -0.30 -1.26 -12.28
CA PRO A 85 1.03 -1.83 -12.38
C PRO A 85 1.99 -1.28 -11.33
N ASP A 86 2.90 -2.11 -10.83
CA ASP A 86 3.97 -1.68 -9.92
C ASP A 86 5.13 -1.03 -10.69
N TRP A 87 4.81 -0.30 -11.74
CA TRP A 87 5.77 0.41 -12.57
C TRP A 87 6.07 1.78 -11.99
N VAL A 88 7.35 2.01 -11.74
CA VAL A 88 7.84 3.27 -11.18
C VAL A 88 7.89 4.32 -12.28
N GLU A 89 7.11 5.37 -12.15
CA GLU A 89 7.10 6.53 -13.05
C GLU A 89 8.25 7.49 -12.74
N SER A 90 8.48 7.76 -11.44
CA SER A 90 9.57 8.62 -10.99
C SER A 90 10.03 8.27 -9.58
N THR A 91 11.27 8.65 -9.28
CA THR A 91 11.87 8.58 -7.93
C THR A 91 12.47 9.91 -7.55
N TRP A 92 12.65 10.14 -6.24
CA TRP A 92 13.41 11.24 -5.71
C TRP A 92 14.32 10.76 -4.56
N PRO A 93 15.64 10.95 -4.62
CA PRO A 93 16.36 11.59 -5.74
C PRO A 93 16.12 10.91 -7.08
N PRO A 94 16.25 11.63 -8.22
CA PRO A 94 16.03 11.06 -9.54
C PRO A 94 16.99 9.90 -9.80
N SER A 95 16.46 8.78 -10.29
CA SER A 95 17.26 7.69 -10.86
C SER A 95 17.23 7.77 -12.39
N SER A 96 18.27 7.29 -13.05
CA SER A 96 18.45 7.34 -14.50
C SER A 96 17.46 6.48 -15.30
N ALA A 97 16.63 5.68 -14.63
CA ALA A 97 15.76 4.72 -15.27
C ALA A 97 14.32 5.24 -15.39
N GLN A 98 13.89 5.42 -16.65
CA GLN A 98 12.54 5.20 -17.18
C GLN A 98 11.44 6.20 -16.88
N ARG A 99 10.89 6.84 -17.88
CA ARG A 99 9.75 7.69 -17.62
C ARG A 99 8.61 7.78 -18.62
N THR A 100 8.67 7.31 -19.84
CA THR A 100 7.70 7.79 -20.83
C THR A 100 6.99 6.73 -21.65
N ALA A 101 7.44 5.51 -21.61
CA ALA A 101 6.88 4.44 -22.42
C ALA A 101 5.56 3.90 -21.83
N PHE A 102 5.44 3.82 -20.52
CA PHE A 102 4.34 3.09 -19.87
C PHE A 102 2.95 3.62 -20.16
N HIS A 103 2.76 4.94 -20.13
CA HIS A 103 1.46 5.54 -20.43
C HIS A 103 1.06 5.28 -21.87
N ARG A 104 2.00 5.40 -22.83
CA ARG A 104 1.74 5.09 -24.25
C ARG A 104 1.43 3.63 -24.46
N GLN A 105 2.17 2.73 -23.81
CA GLN A 105 1.95 1.28 -23.90
C GLN A 105 0.57 0.87 -23.37
N LEU A 106 0.13 1.44 -22.24
CA LEU A 106 -1.21 1.18 -21.72
C LEU A 106 -2.30 1.76 -22.64
N GLN A 107 -2.09 2.97 -23.15
CA GLN A 107 -3.03 3.60 -24.09
C GLN A 107 -3.13 2.85 -25.42
N SER A 108 -2.02 2.40 -25.99
CA SER A 108 -2.02 1.57 -27.22
C SER A 108 -2.73 0.24 -27.03
N SER A 109 -2.73 -0.28 -25.81
CA SER A 109 -3.49 -1.49 -25.43
C SER A 109 -4.97 -1.21 -25.09
N GLY A 110 -5.46 0.01 -25.30
CA GLY A 110 -6.87 0.38 -25.09
C GLY A 110 -7.25 0.74 -23.64
N PHE A 111 -6.27 0.89 -22.76
CA PHE A 111 -6.52 1.35 -21.40
C PHE A 111 -6.62 2.88 -21.33
N ILE A 112 -7.46 3.37 -20.45
CA ILE A 112 -7.63 4.80 -20.16
C ILE A 112 -7.19 5.10 -18.71
N PRO A 113 -6.62 6.28 -18.43
CA PRO A 113 -6.30 6.69 -17.06
C PRO A 113 -7.53 6.68 -16.15
N ALA A 114 -7.35 6.20 -14.92
CA ALA A 114 -8.45 6.01 -13.98
C ALA A 114 -8.11 6.47 -12.56
N ARG A 115 -9.15 6.61 -11.71
CA ARG A 115 -8.97 6.87 -10.27
C ARG A 115 -8.25 5.70 -9.61
N THR A 116 -7.18 6.00 -8.89
CA THR A 116 -6.37 5.01 -8.18
C THR A 116 -7.10 4.43 -6.96
N VAL A 117 -6.83 3.17 -6.68
CA VAL A 117 -7.24 2.48 -5.45
C VAL A 117 -6.06 2.45 -4.47
N GLN A 118 -4.86 2.21 -4.99
CA GLN A 118 -3.63 2.22 -4.20
C GLN A 118 -3.00 3.63 -4.20
N PRO A 119 -2.28 4.01 -3.15
CA PRO A 119 -1.49 5.24 -3.17
C PRO A 119 -0.53 5.23 -4.35
N ARG A 120 -0.52 6.32 -5.11
CA ARG A 120 0.36 6.48 -6.26
C ARG A 120 1.77 6.86 -5.87
N SER A 121 1.90 7.59 -4.77
CA SER A 121 3.20 8.05 -4.24
C SER A 121 3.44 7.47 -2.85
N THR A 122 4.67 7.03 -2.60
CA THR A 122 5.11 6.46 -1.34
C THR A 122 6.57 6.80 -1.04
N ILE A 123 7.04 6.47 0.16
CA ILE A 123 8.45 6.52 0.55
C ILE A 123 8.91 5.11 0.89
N ILE A 124 9.98 4.66 0.24
CA ILE A 124 10.55 3.33 0.43
C ILE A 124 11.92 3.45 1.08
N LEU A 125 12.10 2.76 2.20
CA LEU A 125 13.37 2.64 2.89
C LEU A 125 14.12 1.41 2.38
N ASP A 126 15.39 1.56 2.04
CA ASP A 126 16.33 0.45 1.92
C ASP A 126 16.76 0.03 3.33
N ILE A 127 16.45 -1.21 3.71
CA ILE A 127 16.77 -1.78 5.02
C ILE A 127 17.79 -2.92 4.93
N THR A 128 18.52 -3.02 3.83
CA THR A 128 19.58 -4.01 3.63
C THR A 128 20.83 -3.68 4.46
N VAL A 129 21.07 -2.41 4.71
CA VAL A 129 22.24 -1.89 5.44
C VAL A 129 22.13 -2.08 6.95
N PRO A 130 23.23 -1.94 7.72
CA PRO A 130 23.20 -2.01 9.19
C PRO A 130 22.20 -1.03 9.82
N GLU A 131 21.72 -1.35 11.02
CA GLU A 131 20.70 -0.54 11.73
C GLU A 131 21.18 0.89 12.00
N GLU A 132 22.46 1.04 12.34
CA GLU A 132 23.08 2.35 12.56
C GLU A 132 23.04 3.21 11.31
N GLU A 133 23.19 2.60 10.13
CA GLU A 133 23.13 3.30 8.86
C GLU A 133 21.69 3.65 8.50
N ILE A 134 20.72 2.75 8.75
CA ILE A 134 19.30 3.08 8.59
C ILE A 134 18.93 4.30 9.45
N LEU A 135 19.36 4.31 10.72
CA LEU A 135 19.17 5.47 11.61
C LEU A 135 19.89 6.72 11.10
N ALA A 136 21.12 6.59 10.59
CA ALA A 136 21.89 7.73 10.08
C ALA A 136 21.20 8.44 8.90
N ARG A 137 20.50 7.68 8.05
CA ARG A 137 19.72 8.20 6.92
C ARG A 137 18.43 8.94 7.33
N MET A 138 17.97 8.80 8.58
CA MET A 138 16.80 9.51 9.10
C MET A 138 17.13 10.97 9.43
N LYS A 139 16.12 11.85 9.45
CA LYS A 139 16.29 13.22 9.96
C LYS A 139 16.69 13.22 11.43
N HIS A 140 17.51 14.20 11.83
CA HIS A 140 17.98 14.32 13.21
C HIS A 140 16.84 14.25 14.24
N LYS A 141 15.74 14.99 14.00
CA LYS A 141 14.58 15.01 14.90
C LYS A 141 13.93 13.62 15.04
N THR A 142 13.87 12.83 13.97
CA THR A 142 13.31 11.46 14.00
C THR A 142 14.16 10.55 14.88
N ARG A 143 15.50 10.53 14.68
CA ARG A 143 16.42 9.78 15.54
C ARG A 143 16.33 10.18 17.01
N TYR A 144 16.26 11.48 17.24
CA TYR A 144 16.09 12.02 18.60
C TYR A 144 14.80 11.51 19.23
N ASN A 145 13.67 11.55 18.50
CA ASN A 145 12.37 11.12 19.00
C ASN A 145 12.29 9.62 19.28
N ILE A 146 12.93 8.78 18.45
CA ILE A 146 13.04 7.34 18.71
C ILE A 146 13.76 7.09 20.04
N ARG A 147 14.93 7.72 20.24
CA ARG A 147 15.71 7.59 21.49
C ARG A 147 15.00 8.21 22.69
N LEU A 148 14.28 9.31 22.49
CA LEU A 148 13.48 9.97 23.55
C LEU A 148 12.39 9.03 24.04
N ALA A 149 11.61 8.41 23.15
CA ALA A 149 10.53 7.50 23.52
C ALA A 149 11.06 6.35 24.39
N SER A 150 12.13 5.68 23.95
CA SER A 150 12.76 4.58 24.70
C SER A 150 13.27 5.05 26.08
N ARG A 151 13.99 6.19 26.15
CA ARG A 151 14.49 6.74 27.43
C ARG A 151 13.40 7.17 28.40
N LYS A 152 12.25 7.61 27.87
CA LYS A 152 11.08 8.00 28.66
C LYS A 152 10.23 6.82 29.11
N GLY A 153 10.65 5.59 28.83
CA GLY A 153 9.99 4.37 29.31
C GLY A 153 8.91 3.81 28.41
N VAL A 154 8.73 4.37 27.18
CA VAL A 154 7.86 3.72 26.18
C VAL A 154 8.47 2.36 25.82
N ARG A 155 7.63 1.33 25.81
CA ARG A 155 8.00 -0.03 25.41
C ARG A 155 7.15 -0.45 24.22
N VAL A 156 7.74 -1.20 23.30
CA VAL A 156 7.00 -1.79 22.17
C VAL A 156 6.96 -3.28 22.34
N ARG A 157 5.77 -3.85 22.24
CA ARG A 157 5.57 -5.30 22.22
C ARG A 157 4.84 -5.75 20.96
N ARG A 158 5.01 -7.03 20.63
CA ARG A 158 4.17 -7.68 19.63
C ARG A 158 2.79 -7.93 20.22
N GLY A 159 1.76 -7.59 19.46
CA GLY A 159 0.38 -7.91 19.75
C GLY A 159 -0.04 -9.24 19.14
N SER A 160 -1.07 -9.80 19.72
CA SER A 160 -1.76 -11.00 19.26
C SER A 160 -3.13 -10.65 18.66
N ILE A 161 -3.94 -11.66 18.35
CA ILE A 161 -5.30 -11.46 17.84
C ILE A 161 -6.22 -10.85 18.89
N GLU A 162 -5.98 -11.11 20.17
CA GLU A 162 -6.73 -10.55 21.29
C GLU A 162 -6.53 -9.04 21.41
N ASP A 163 -5.37 -8.55 20.99
CA ASP A 163 -5.03 -7.13 21.01
C ASP A 163 -5.71 -6.30 19.90
N ILE A 164 -6.38 -6.97 18.94
CA ILE A 164 -7.10 -6.26 17.86
C ILE A 164 -8.17 -5.32 18.42
N SER A 165 -8.81 -5.67 19.53
CA SER A 165 -9.78 -4.80 20.20
C SER A 165 -9.17 -3.49 20.68
N THR A 166 -7.96 -3.56 21.26
CA THR A 166 -7.20 -2.37 21.71
C THR A 166 -6.72 -1.55 20.51
N PHE A 167 -6.17 -2.20 19.49
CA PHE A 167 -5.76 -1.53 18.25
C PHE A 167 -6.95 -0.84 17.56
N TYR A 168 -8.11 -1.47 17.51
CA TYR A 168 -9.31 -0.91 16.89
C TYR A 168 -9.80 0.35 17.62
N ARG A 169 -9.80 0.36 18.97
CA ARG A 169 -10.12 1.57 19.74
C ARG A 169 -9.16 2.72 19.41
N LEU A 170 -7.86 2.46 19.26
CA LEU A 170 -6.90 3.48 18.84
C LEU A 170 -7.20 3.99 17.42
N LEU A 171 -7.61 3.09 16.50
CA LEU A 171 -8.02 3.47 15.15
C LEU A 171 -9.24 4.38 15.16
N GLU A 172 -10.25 4.11 16.00
CA GLU A 172 -11.43 4.96 16.14
C GLU A 172 -11.07 6.37 16.63
N VAL A 173 -10.19 6.47 17.65
CA VAL A 173 -9.68 7.76 18.14
C VAL A 173 -8.96 8.51 17.05
N THR A 174 -8.04 7.84 16.34
CA THR A 174 -7.24 8.43 15.25
C THR A 174 -8.13 8.87 14.10
N SER A 175 -9.09 8.03 13.69
CA SER A 175 -10.03 8.31 12.61
C SER A 175 -10.88 9.55 12.87
N LYS A 176 -11.41 9.68 14.09
CA LYS A 176 -12.20 10.86 14.52
C LYS A 176 -11.36 12.13 14.51
N ARG A 177 -10.13 12.05 15.06
CA ARG A 177 -9.20 13.18 15.12
C ARG A 177 -8.76 13.65 13.73
N ASP A 178 -8.35 12.72 12.89
CA ASP A 178 -7.69 13.01 11.61
C ASP A 178 -8.66 12.92 10.41
N ARG A 179 -9.95 12.64 10.65
CA ARG A 179 -11.07 12.64 9.69
C ARG A 179 -10.84 11.73 8.48
N PHE A 180 -10.51 10.47 8.72
CA PHE A 180 -10.41 9.46 7.66
C PHE A 180 -11.20 8.20 7.98
N GLY A 181 -11.61 7.46 6.94
CA GLY A 181 -12.33 6.21 7.09
C GLY A 181 -11.44 5.06 7.53
N ILE A 182 -11.97 4.21 8.41
CA ILE A 182 -11.34 2.95 8.82
C ILE A 182 -12.19 1.77 8.38
N HIS A 183 -11.58 0.61 8.27
CA HIS A 183 -12.31 -0.64 8.05
C HIS A 183 -13.03 -1.08 9.33
N THR A 184 -13.89 -2.08 9.22
CA THR A 184 -14.58 -2.68 10.38
C THR A 184 -13.58 -3.44 11.27
N PHE A 185 -13.96 -3.66 12.53
CA PHE A 185 -13.19 -4.52 13.45
C PHE A 185 -12.88 -5.90 12.85
N ASP A 186 -13.89 -6.55 12.25
CA ASP A 186 -13.73 -7.87 11.63
C ASP A 186 -12.72 -7.89 10.49
N TYR A 187 -12.56 -6.77 9.78
CA TYR A 187 -11.54 -6.67 8.74
C TYR A 187 -10.12 -6.83 9.30
N TYR A 188 -9.79 -6.12 10.39
CA TYR A 188 -8.46 -6.19 11.01
C TYR A 188 -8.23 -7.54 11.69
N ARG A 189 -9.26 -8.06 12.38
CA ARG A 189 -9.22 -9.39 12.97
C ARG A 189 -8.96 -10.45 11.91
N ARG A 190 -9.70 -10.40 10.80
CA ARG A 190 -9.54 -11.34 9.69
C ARG A 190 -8.15 -11.23 9.03
N ALA A 191 -7.59 -10.03 8.93
CA ALA A 191 -6.24 -9.83 8.42
C ALA A 191 -5.21 -10.53 9.34
N MET A 192 -5.33 -10.40 10.66
CA MET A 192 -4.47 -11.13 11.60
C MET A 192 -4.62 -12.63 11.44
N GLU A 193 -5.85 -13.16 11.42
CA GLU A 193 -6.13 -14.59 11.24
C GLU A 193 -5.47 -15.18 9.99
N LEU A 194 -5.54 -14.45 8.88
CA LEU A 194 -5.05 -14.94 7.58
C LEU A 194 -3.53 -14.85 7.41
N PHE A 195 -2.89 -13.84 7.98
CA PHE A 195 -1.48 -13.56 7.70
C PHE A 195 -0.54 -13.85 8.87
N SER A 196 -1.03 -13.99 10.12
CA SER A 196 -0.19 -14.36 11.27
C SER A 196 0.42 -15.76 11.15
N PRO A 197 -0.29 -16.80 10.69
CA PRO A 197 0.27 -18.14 10.62
C PRO A 197 1.51 -18.27 9.74
N SER A 198 1.61 -17.44 8.68
CA SER A 198 2.79 -17.38 7.80
C SER A 198 3.84 -16.36 8.27
N GLY A 199 3.57 -15.61 9.35
CA GLY A 199 4.43 -14.52 9.80
C GLY A 199 4.46 -13.32 8.85
N ASP A 200 3.42 -13.17 8.00
CA ASP A 200 3.34 -12.11 6.99
C ASP A 200 2.69 -10.82 7.51
N VAL A 201 2.27 -10.80 8.76
CA VAL A 201 1.75 -9.62 9.47
C VAL A 201 2.36 -9.51 10.85
N VAL A 202 2.56 -8.29 11.31
CA VAL A 202 2.86 -7.97 12.70
C VAL A 202 1.91 -6.88 13.18
N LEU A 203 1.37 -7.05 14.38
CA LEU A 203 0.78 -6.00 15.18
C LEU A 203 1.81 -5.60 16.23
N LEU A 204 2.16 -4.33 16.30
CA LEU A 204 3.02 -3.75 17.32
C LEU A 204 2.22 -2.74 18.14
N LEU A 205 2.41 -2.76 19.46
CA LEU A 205 1.77 -1.85 20.38
C LEU A 205 2.85 -1.13 21.20
N ALA A 206 2.75 0.21 21.27
CA ALA A 206 3.61 1.03 22.12
C ALA A 206 2.87 1.34 23.42
N GLU A 207 3.48 0.99 24.54
CA GLU A 207 2.89 1.08 25.87
C GLU A 207 3.76 1.95 26.79
N TYR A 208 3.09 2.62 27.71
CA TYR A 208 3.69 3.40 28.79
C TYR A 208 2.79 3.32 30.03
N GLU A 209 3.35 2.94 31.20
CA GLU A 209 2.62 2.83 32.48
C GLU A 209 1.30 2.04 32.35
N SER A 210 1.35 0.88 31.68
CA SER A 210 0.20 0.00 31.43
C SER A 210 -0.85 0.53 30.43
N GLU A 211 -0.63 1.73 29.84
CA GLU A 211 -1.50 2.28 28.80
C GLU A 211 -0.94 2.02 27.41
N THR A 212 -1.80 1.59 26.47
CA THR A 212 -1.43 1.49 25.07
C THR A 212 -1.60 2.84 24.38
N LEU A 213 -0.47 3.46 24.00
CA LEU A 213 -0.44 4.80 23.42
C LEU A 213 -0.57 4.80 21.90
N ALA A 214 -0.05 3.77 21.23
CA ALA A 214 -0.08 3.67 19.78
C ALA A 214 -0.04 2.21 19.33
N GLY A 215 -0.53 1.95 18.12
CA GLY A 215 -0.50 0.67 17.47
C GLY A 215 -0.16 0.78 15.99
N LEU A 216 0.51 -0.24 15.46
CA LEU A 216 0.91 -0.33 14.07
C LEU A 216 0.71 -1.76 13.57
N MET A 217 0.09 -1.89 12.39
CA MET A 217 0.00 -3.17 11.70
C MET A 217 0.77 -3.07 10.38
N ALA A 218 1.84 -3.87 10.28
CA ALA A 218 2.67 -3.99 9.09
C ALA A 218 2.55 -5.38 8.47
N PHE A 219 2.66 -5.43 7.16
CA PHE A 219 2.60 -6.67 6.38
C PHE A 219 3.87 -6.85 5.57
N LYS A 220 4.25 -8.09 5.28
CA LYS A 220 5.30 -8.38 4.31
C LYS A 220 4.78 -9.23 3.17
N TRP A 221 5.34 -9.02 1.99
CA TRP A 221 5.11 -9.83 0.81
C TRP A 221 6.40 -9.93 0.00
N GLY A 222 6.88 -11.14 -0.18
CA GLY A 222 8.20 -11.37 -0.74
C GLY A 222 9.28 -10.69 0.13
N ARG A 223 10.09 -9.85 -0.49
CA ARG A 223 11.20 -9.14 0.18
C ARG A 223 10.86 -7.68 0.54
N ARG A 224 9.57 -7.29 0.58
CA ARG A 224 9.12 -5.94 0.94
C ARG A 224 8.13 -6.00 2.09
N ALA A 225 8.31 -5.14 3.08
CA ALA A 225 7.32 -4.89 4.12
C ALA A 225 6.59 -3.56 3.88
N TYR A 226 5.37 -3.45 4.40
CA TYR A 226 4.46 -2.33 4.18
C TYR A 226 3.84 -1.84 5.49
N TYR A 227 3.95 -0.55 5.77
CA TYR A 227 3.24 0.12 6.84
C TYR A 227 1.80 0.41 6.42
N MET A 228 0.88 -0.51 6.72
CA MET A 228 -0.50 -0.40 6.22
C MET A 228 -1.41 0.39 7.13
N TYR A 229 -1.34 0.16 8.44
CA TYR A 229 -2.24 0.78 9.40
C TYR A 229 -1.47 1.26 10.62
N GLY A 230 -1.77 2.49 11.05
CA GLY A 230 -1.22 3.08 12.26
C GLY A 230 -2.28 3.87 13.00
N ALA A 231 -2.22 3.82 14.32
CA ALA A 231 -3.15 4.51 15.19
C ALA A 231 -2.44 5.00 16.45
N SER A 232 -2.95 6.07 17.05
CA SER A 232 -2.43 6.59 18.30
C SER A 232 -3.52 7.27 19.13
N SER A 233 -3.40 7.14 20.46
CA SER A 233 -4.17 7.91 21.40
C SER A 233 -3.75 9.39 21.39
N ASP A 234 -4.50 10.20 22.09
CA ASP A 234 -4.13 11.60 22.36
C ASP A 234 -3.31 11.74 23.65
N LEU A 235 -3.16 10.64 24.41
CA LEU A 235 -2.40 10.59 25.65
C LEU A 235 -0.89 10.57 25.36
N HIS A 236 -0.13 11.26 26.19
CA HIS A 236 1.33 11.20 26.23
C HIS A 236 2.04 11.37 24.86
N ARG A 237 1.46 12.16 23.95
CA ARG A 237 2.02 12.40 22.59
C ARG A 237 3.44 12.96 22.62
N ASN A 238 3.79 13.70 23.68
CA ASN A 238 5.13 14.22 23.94
C ASN A 238 6.19 13.13 24.18
N LEU A 239 5.80 11.90 24.49
CA LEU A 239 6.68 10.73 24.61
C LEU A 239 7.09 10.16 23.25
N MET A 240 6.52 10.63 22.14
CA MET A 240 6.84 10.22 20.76
C MET A 240 6.67 8.72 20.48
N PRO A 241 5.62 8.03 20.97
CA PRO A 241 5.47 6.58 20.86
C PRO A 241 5.49 6.08 19.40
N ASN A 242 4.89 6.85 18.48
CA ASN A 242 4.84 6.49 17.07
C ASN A 242 6.24 6.39 16.41
N HIS A 243 7.22 7.14 16.87
CA HIS A 243 8.57 7.10 16.31
C HIS A 243 9.28 5.80 16.69
N LEU A 244 9.16 5.39 17.96
CA LEU A 244 9.72 4.12 18.44
C LEU A 244 8.98 2.94 17.78
N LEU A 245 7.65 3.00 17.73
CA LEU A 245 6.81 1.97 17.11
C LEU A 245 7.19 1.73 15.65
N GLN A 246 7.40 2.80 14.89
CA GLN A 246 7.81 2.70 13.48
C GLN A 246 9.23 2.14 13.33
N TRP A 247 10.15 2.48 14.23
CA TRP A 247 11.49 1.91 14.27
C TRP A 247 11.45 0.40 14.51
N GLU A 248 10.69 -0.06 15.50
CA GLU A 248 10.51 -1.49 15.77
C GLU A 248 9.88 -2.25 14.60
N ALA A 249 8.98 -1.61 13.85
CA ALA A 249 8.42 -2.20 12.63
C ALA A 249 9.48 -2.34 11.51
N ILE A 250 10.40 -1.39 11.39
CA ILE A 250 11.54 -1.47 10.46
C ILE A 250 12.47 -2.63 10.85
N LEU A 251 12.76 -2.77 12.16
CA LEU A 251 13.58 -3.87 12.68
C LEU A 251 12.92 -5.24 12.46
N TRP A 252 11.60 -5.32 12.71
CA TRP A 252 10.84 -6.53 12.39
C TRP A 252 10.95 -6.89 10.90
N ALA A 253 10.77 -5.93 10.01
CA ALA A 253 10.85 -6.17 8.57
C ALA A 253 12.24 -6.67 8.17
N LYS A 254 13.30 -6.06 8.72
CA LYS A 254 14.69 -6.49 8.50
C LYS A 254 14.93 -7.91 8.99
N SER A 255 14.50 -8.23 10.22
CA SER A 255 14.63 -9.57 10.80
C SER A 255 13.83 -10.64 10.05
N ALA A 256 12.75 -10.24 9.39
CA ALA A 256 11.92 -11.10 8.52
C ALA A 256 12.47 -11.25 7.09
N GLY A 257 13.69 -10.78 6.82
CA GLY A 257 14.39 -10.93 5.53
C GLY A 257 13.91 -9.98 4.43
N CYS A 258 13.17 -8.91 4.77
CA CYS A 258 12.80 -7.90 3.80
C CYS A 258 14.01 -7.03 3.42
N LEU A 259 14.04 -6.57 2.17
CA LEU A 259 15.05 -5.65 1.67
C LEU A 259 14.60 -4.21 1.77
N THR A 260 13.29 -4.00 1.71
CA THR A 260 12.70 -2.67 1.70
C THR A 260 11.51 -2.60 2.65
N TYR A 261 11.33 -1.40 3.21
CA TYR A 261 10.17 -1.05 4.03
C TYR A 261 9.44 0.13 3.40
N ASP A 262 8.22 -0.10 2.97
CA ASP A 262 7.36 0.87 2.30
C ASP A 262 6.49 1.57 3.35
N LEU A 263 6.68 2.87 3.53
CA LEU A 263 5.91 3.68 4.47
C LEU A 263 4.47 3.94 4.01
N TRP A 264 4.09 3.39 2.82
CA TRP A 264 2.78 3.53 2.21
C TRP A 264 2.41 4.98 1.89
N GLY A 265 1.18 5.20 1.44
CA GLY A 265 0.70 6.43 0.84
C GLY A 265 1.15 7.75 1.46
N ILE A 266 1.58 8.65 0.57
CA ILE A 266 1.79 10.07 0.82
C ILE A 266 0.97 10.87 -0.21
N PRO A 267 0.79 12.20 -0.05
CA PRO A 267 0.11 13.02 -1.05
C PRO A 267 0.77 12.87 -2.42
N ASP A 268 -0.04 12.66 -3.48
CA ASP A 268 0.50 12.46 -4.83
C ASP A 268 1.17 13.71 -5.39
N GLU A 269 0.77 14.89 -4.94
CA GLU A 269 1.40 16.17 -5.26
C GLU A 269 2.90 16.18 -4.92
N VAL A 270 3.29 15.49 -3.84
CA VAL A 270 4.71 15.35 -3.48
C VAL A 270 5.48 14.56 -4.55
N GLY A 271 4.86 13.51 -5.09
CA GLY A 271 5.47 12.72 -6.16
C GLY A 271 5.46 13.43 -7.52
N GLN A 272 4.55 14.38 -7.72
CA GLN A 272 4.47 15.20 -8.94
C GLN A 272 5.51 16.33 -8.95
N GLU A 273 5.67 17.00 -7.82
CA GLU A 273 6.54 18.16 -7.64
C GLU A 273 7.50 17.95 -6.45
N PRO A 274 8.42 16.94 -6.51
CA PRO A 274 9.27 16.58 -5.38
C PRO A 274 10.22 17.72 -4.98
N GLU A 275 10.72 18.51 -5.92
CA GLU A 275 11.57 19.67 -5.67
C GLU A 275 10.89 20.68 -4.74
N ARG A 276 9.57 20.83 -4.88
CA ARG A 276 8.77 21.77 -4.10
C ARG A 276 8.45 21.29 -2.70
N TYR A 277 8.15 20.00 -2.55
CA TYR A 277 7.53 19.48 -1.33
C TYR A 277 8.44 18.56 -0.51
N TRP A 278 9.55 18.09 -1.09
CA TRP A 278 10.43 17.14 -0.38
C TRP A 278 11.25 17.83 0.71
N GLU A 279 11.87 18.98 0.43
CA GLU A 279 12.70 19.66 1.42
C GLU A 279 11.87 20.54 2.36
N ASP A 280 10.90 21.25 1.86
CA ASP A 280 10.05 22.17 2.63
C ASP A 280 8.56 21.83 2.46
N PRO A 281 8.06 20.80 3.18
CA PRO A 281 6.64 20.43 3.11
C PRO A 281 5.76 21.52 3.70
N PRO A 282 4.66 21.87 3.02
CA PRO A 282 3.72 22.89 3.48
C PRO A 282 3.11 22.51 4.83
N ASP A 283 2.69 23.51 5.59
CA ASP A 283 1.97 23.32 6.85
C ASP A 283 0.49 22.97 6.57
N ARG A 284 0.28 21.81 5.96
CA ARG A 284 -1.05 21.25 5.70
C ARG A 284 -1.36 20.13 6.69
N SER A 285 -2.59 20.07 7.13
CA SER A 285 -3.12 19.04 8.01
C SER A 285 -4.26 18.29 7.32
N GLY A 286 -4.57 17.09 7.83
CA GLY A 286 -5.62 16.22 7.31
C GLY A 286 -5.15 15.28 6.18
N GLY A 287 -5.83 14.14 6.07
CA GLY A 287 -5.54 13.10 5.09
C GLY A 287 -4.06 12.68 5.10
N LEU A 288 -3.50 12.43 3.93
CA LEU A 288 -2.10 12.02 3.78
C LEU A 288 -1.08 13.12 4.12
N TRP A 289 -1.47 14.41 4.09
CA TRP A 289 -0.60 15.50 4.50
C TRP A 289 -0.29 15.48 6.00
N GLY A 290 -1.25 15.07 6.84
CA GLY A 290 -1.07 14.96 8.29
C GLY A 290 0.04 13.99 8.70
N VAL A 291 0.28 12.93 7.90
CA VAL A 291 1.31 11.91 8.17
C VAL A 291 2.57 12.07 7.31
N TYR A 292 2.56 12.93 6.29
CA TYR A 292 3.66 13.07 5.35
C TYR A 292 4.97 13.52 6.04
N ARG A 293 4.90 14.58 6.87
CA ARG A 293 6.08 15.06 7.61
C ARG A 293 6.70 13.99 8.51
N PHE A 294 5.85 13.18 9.14
CA PHE A 294 6.28 12.04 9.95
C PHE A 294 7.01 11.00 9.10
N LYS A 295 6.40 10.53 8.03
CA LYS A 295 6.98 9.53 7.12
C LYS A 295 8.29 9.98 6.52
N ARG A 296 8.35 11.20 6.01
CA ARG A 296 9.56 11.80 5.44
C ARG A 296 10.73 11.85 6.45
N GLY A 297 10.40 11.95 7.74
CA GLY A 297 11.41 11.96 8.80
C GLY A 297 12.27 10.71 8.85
N PHE A 298 11.77 9.57 8.40
CA PHE A 298 12.51 8.30 8.36
C PHE A 298 13.47 8.20 7.17
N GLY A 299 13.51 9.19 6.29
CA GLY A 299 14.36 9.16 5.09
C GLY A 299 13.78 8.29 3.99
N GLY A 300 14.64 7.70 3.17
CA GLY A 300 14.26 6.82 2.09
C GLY A 300 14.11 7.53 0.74
N THR A 301 13.64 6.78 -0.24
CA THR A 301 13.41 7.24 -1.61
C THR A 301 11.93 7.46 -1.84
N LEU A 302 11.56 8.63 -2.32
CA LEU A 302 10.24 8.89 -2.85
C LEU A 302 10.06 8.10 -4.14
N VAL A 303 8.95 7.36 -4.23
CA VAL A 303 8.59 6.58 -5.42
C VAL A 303 7.18 6.96 -5.84
N ARG A 304 7.02 7.27 -7.12
CA ARG A 304 5.72 7.51 -7.74
C ARG A 304 5.46 6.46 -8.81
N TYR A 305 4.31 5.81 -8.74
CA TYR A 305 3.87 4.78 -9.68
C TYR A 305 3.03 5.36 -10.81
N THR A 306 2.88 4.63 -11.92
CA THR A 306 2.05 5.00 -13.08
C THR A 306 0.57 5.23 -12.74
N GLY A 307 0.11 4.68 -11.61
CA GLY A 307 -1.28 4.79 -11.15
C GLY A 307 -2.21 3.76 -11.80
N ALA A 308 -3.52 4.05 -11.75
CA ALA A 308 -4.56 3.14 -12.21
C ALA A 308 -4.97 3.40 -13.65
N TRP A 309 -5.34 2.31 -14.34
CA TRP A 309 -5.80 2.32 -15.71
C TRP A 309 -6.98 1.37 -15.86
N ASP A 310 -8.02 1.79 -16.58
CA ASP A 310 -9.21 0.99 -16.81
C ASP A 310 -9.34 0.59 -18.29
N TYR A 311 -9.60 -0.70 -18.53
CA TYR A 311 -10.08 -1.20 -19.83
C TYR A 311 -11.57 -1.45 -19.74
N VAL A 312 -12.35 -0.81 -20.61
CA VAL A 312 -13.81 -0.80 -20.54
C VAL A 312 -14.42 -1.82 -21.48
N TYR A 313 -15.12 -2.84 -20.94
CA TYR A 313 -15.85 -3.82 -21.72
C TYR A 313 -17.29 -3.39 -22.02
N SER A 314 -17.96 -2.71 -21.08
CA SER A 314 -19.31 -2.20 -21.20
C SER A 314 -19.38 -0.71 -20.88
N PRO A 315 -19.38 0.19 -21.90
CA PRO A 315 -19.41 1.63 -21.66
C PRO A 315 -20.62 2.11 -20.84
N ALA A 316 -21.80 1.51 -21.07
CA ALA A 316 -23.02 1.86 -20.33
C ALA A 316 -22.90 1.57 -18.82
N LEU A 317 -22.48 0.35 -18.45
CA LEU A 317 -22.29 -0.02 -17.04
C LEU A 317 -21.15 0.75 -16.39
N TYR A 318 -20.09 1.01 -17.14
CA TYR A 318 -18.96 1.80 -16.64
C TYR A 318 -19.36 3.26 -16.40
N GLY A 319 -20.18 3.85 -17.28
CA GLY A 319 -20.74 5.18 -17.08
C GLY A 319 -21.56 5.29 -15.80
N LEU A 320 -22.49 4.34 -15.58
CA LEU A 320 -23.29 4.25 -14.35
C LEU A 320 -22.42 4.08 -13.10
N TYR A 321 -21.43 3.21 -13.15
CA TYR A 321 -20.46 3.01 -12.06
C TYR A 321 -19.70 4.29 -11.70
N ARG A 322 -19.23 5.05 -12.71
CA ARG A 322 -18.54 6.33 -12.49
C ARG A 322 -19.47 7.38 -11.85
N LEU A 323 -20.70 7.46 -12.29
CA LEU A 323 -21.70 8.36 -11.68
C LEU A 323 -21.93 8.00 -10.20
N ALA A 324 -22.09 6.72 -9.88
CA ALA A 324 -22.25 6.27 -8.50
C ALA A 324 -21.04 6.62 -7.63
N LEU A 325 -19.81 6.47 -8.13
CA LEU A 325 -18.60 6.85 -7.40
C LEU A 325 -18.51 8.36 -7.12
N ASN A 326 -19.01 9.20 -8.02
CA ASN A 326 -18.99 10.66 -7.84
C ASN A 326 -20.04 11.14 -6.82
N VAL A 327 -21.08 10.34 -6.59
CA VAL A 327 -22.13 10.65 -5.60
C VAL A 327 -21.76 10.15 -4.19
N LEU A 328 -20.97 9.08 -4.11
CA LEU A 328 -20.60 8.43 -2.85
C LEU A 328 -19.23 8.85 -2.30
N GLY A 329 -18.42 9.58 -3.07
CA GLY A 329 -17.07 10.03 -2.72
C GLY A 329 -16.88 11.49 -2.75
#